data_663dc6721295e776207778156c0bc41d
#
_entry.id   663dc6721295e776207778156c0bc41d
#
_cell.length_a   1.000
_cell.length_b   1.000
_cell.length_c   1.000
_cell.angle_alpha   90.00
_cell.angle_beta   90.00
_cell.angle_gamma   90.00
#
_symmetry.space_group_name_H-M   'P 1'
#
loop_
_entity.id
_entity.type
_entity.pdbx_description
1 polymer ?
#
loop_
_entity_poly.entity_id
_entity_poly.type
_entity_poly.pdbx_seq_one_letter_code
_entity_poly.pdbx_strand_id
1 'polypeptide(L)'
;MQFSLTDLQNEIKENATKLLSEKVDLLELIKKFDDNTRIDTELWQLINEQGWLGLDVPEQDGGLGFSQIDSSILSEVFGYYMPIVPFFSSGVVFKQLLLHSEDDLKTKFLQEIITGSKIGTYAIYE
;
A
#
# COMPACT_ATOMS: atom_id res chain seq x y z
N MET A 1 23.76 -4.69 16.34
CA MET A 1 22.73 -4.90 15.31
C MET A 1 21.39 -5.06 16.03
N GLN A 2 20.43 -4.21 15.75
CA GLN A 2 19.14 -4.26 16.42
C GLN A 2 18.17 -5.03 15.51
N PHE A 3 17.67 -6.17 15.99
CA PHE A 3 16.69 -6.99 15.25
C PHE A 3 15.23 -6.74 15.66
N SER A 4 15.01 -5.86 16.66
CA SER A 4 13.68 -5.45 17.07
C SER A 4 13.21 -4.26 16.25
N LEU A 5 11.89 -4.18 16.03
CA LEU A 5 11.27 -3.01 15.43
C LEU A 5 11.49 -1.78 16.31
N THR A 6 11.62 -0.62 15.69
CA THR A 6 11.62 0.68 16.40
C THR A 6 10.21 0.99 16.91
N ASP A 7 10.09 1.96 17.81
CA ASP A 7 8.78 2.40 18.32
C ASP A 7 7.86 2.86 17.19
N LEU A 8 8.40 3.62 16.23
CA LEU A 8 7.66 4.06 15.03
C LEU A 8 7.20 2.89 14.16
N GLN A 9 8.05 1.89 13.95
CA GLN A 9 7.72 0.68 13.19
C GLN A 9 6.63 -0.15 13.89
N ASN A 10 6.68 -0.24 15.21
CA ASN A 10 5.62 -0.87 16.00
C ASN A 10 4.30 -0.11 15.85
N GLU A 11 4.31 1.22 15.92
CA GLU A 11 3.12 2.06 15.72
C GLU A 11 2.50 1.87 14.33
N ILE A 12 3.31 1.85 13.27
CA ILE A 12 2.86 1.56 11.90
C ILE A 12 2.17 0.19 11.84
N LYS A 13 2.82 -0.85 12.40
CA LYS A 13 2.30 -2.20 12.44
C LYS A 13 0.98 -2.31 13.21
N GLU A 14 0.91 -1.69 14.38
CA GLU A 14 -0.28 -1.69 15.23
C GLU A 14 -1.46 -0.98 14.56
N ASN A 15 -1.23 0.19 13.96
CA ASN A 15 -2.27 0.94 13.25
C ASN A 15 -2.81 0.17 12.05
N ALA A 16 -1.93 -0.44 11.25
CA ALA A 16 -2.33 -1.27 10.13
C ALA A 16 -3.09 -2.53 10.58
N THR A 17 -2.59 -3.21 11.60
CA THR A 17 -3.25 -4.38 12.19
C THR A 17 -4.64 -4.04 12.71
N LYS A 18 -4.77 -2.92 13.44
CA LYS A 18 -6.06 -2.47 13.97
C LYS A 18 -7.05 -2.21 12.84
N LEU A 19 -6.68 -1.40 11.84
CA LEU A 19 -7.57 -1.09 10.72
C LEU A 19 -8.02 -2.35 9.99
N LEU A 20 -7.08 -3.22 9.62
CA LEU A 20 -7.39 -4.40 8.83
C LEU A 20 -8.14 -5.46 9.64
N SER A 21 -7.85 -5.63 10.93
CA SER A 21 -8.62 -6.56 11.78
C SER A 21 -10.07 -6.15 11.98
N GLU A 22 -10.35 -4.84 11.98
CA GLU A 22 -11.71 -4.30 12.10
C GLU A 22 -12.49 -4.34 10.78
N LYS A 23 -11.80 -4.27 9.64
CA LYS A 23 -12.42 -4.11 8.31
C LYS A 23 -12.41 -5.37 7.45
N VAL A 24 -11.54 -6.32 7.75
CA VAL A 24 -11.41 -7.56 6.96
C VAL A 24 -11.89 -8.74 7.79
N ASP A 25 -13.08 -9.23 7.45
CA ASP A 25 -13.63 -10.49 7.97
C ASP A 25 -13.45 -11.61 6.94
N LEU A 26 -13.00 -12.77 7.39
CA LEU A 26 -12.69 -13.90 6.50
C LEU A 26 -13.91 -14.40 5.73
N LEU A 27 -15.09 -14.47 6.37
CA LEU A 27 -16.30 -14.95 5.71
C LEU A 27 -16.81 -13.95 4.66
N GLU A 28 -16.70 -12.66 4.96
CA GLU A 28 -16.99 -11.59 4.02
C GLU A 28 -16.01 -11.58 2.85
N LEU A 29 -14.73 -11.82 3.11
CA LEU A 29 -13.69 -11.93 2.10
C LEU A 29 -14.01 -13.06 1.10
N ILE A 30 -14.38 -14.24 1.59
CA ILE A 30 -14.78 -15.38 0.74
C ILE A 30 -15.98 -15.01 -0.13
N LYS A 31 -17.02 -14.38 0.43
CA LYS A 31 -18.18 -13.91 -0.36
C LYS A 31 -17.77 -12.91 -1.44
N LYS A 32 -16.91 -11.95 -1.12
CA LYS A 32 -16.41 -10.98 -2.11
C LYS A 32 -15.65 -11.67 -3.25
N PHE A 33 -14.89 -12.73 -2.97
CA PHE A 33 -14.26 -13.54 -4.01
C PHE A 33 -15.28 -14.27 -4.88
N ASP A 34 -16.29 -14.88 -4.29
CA ASP A 34 -17.36 -15.57 -5.03
C ASP A 34 -18.18 -14.60 -5.89
N ASP A 35 -18.40 -13.39 -5.42
CA ASP A 35 -19.09 -12.30 -6.14
C ASP A 35 -18.20 -11.62 -7.21
N ASN A 36 -16.98 -12.11 -7.45
CA ASN A 36 -15.99 -11.49 -8.35
C ASN A 36 -15.66 -10.02 -8.01
N THR A 37 -15.71 -9.64 -6.74
CA THR A 37 -15.27 -8.32 -6.30
C THR A 37 -13.79 -8.14 -6.65
N ARG A 38 -13.49 -7.16 -7.49
CA ARG A 38 -12.11 -6.90 -7.95
C ARG A 38 -11.32 -6.02 -6.99
N ILE A 39 -11.99 -5.06 -6.37
CA ILE A 39 -11.41 -4.11 -5.43
C ILE A 39 -12.47 -3.75 -4.39
N ASP A 40 -12.09 -3.79 -3.12
CA ASP A 40 -12.86 -3.20 -2.03
C ASP A 40 -12.58 -1.69 -1.99
N THR A 41 -13.45 -0.93 -2.65
CA THR A 41 -13.25 0.52 -2.83
C THR A 41 -13.36 1.31 -1.53
N GLU A 42 -14.19 0.89 -0.59
CA GLU A 42 -14.33 1.54 0.71
C GLU A 42 -13.05 1.34 1.54
N LEU A 43 -12.56 0.10 1.59
CA LEU A 43 -11.32 -0.20 2.29
C LEU A 43 -10.12 0.49 1.62
N TRP A 44 -10.09 0.53 0.28
CA TRP A 44 -9.05 1.25 -0.47
C TRP A 44 -9.01 2.73 -0.11
N GLN A 45 -10.15 3.37 -0.01
CA GLN A 45 -10.22 4.78 0.41
C GLN A 45 -9.68 4.98 1.83
N LEU A 46 -10.07 4.12 2.80
CA LEU A 46 -9.56 4.20 4.17
C LEU A 46 -8.03 4.04 4.23
N ILE A 47 -7.48 3.12 3.43
CA ILE A 47 -6.02 2.91 3.33
C ILE A 47 -5.33 4.16 2.78
N ASN A 48 -5.90 4.79 1.76
CA ASN A 48 -5.36 6.00 1.17
C ASN A 48 -5.35 7.18 2.15
N GLU A 49 -6.39 7.31 2.96
CA GLU A 49 -6.49 8.33 4.01
C GLU A 49 -5.40 8.18 5.09
N GLN A 50 -4.83 6.98 5.28
CA GLN A 50 -3.70 6.76 6.19
C GLN A 50 -2.36 7.25 5.62
N GLY A 51 -2.28 7.58 4.33
CA GLY A 51 -1.03 7.99 3.68
C GLY A 51 -0.02 6.85 3.45
N TRP A 52 -0.41 5.60 3.64
CA TRP A 52 0.51 4.46 3.58
C TRP A 52 1.10 4.21 2.21
N LEU A 53 0.43 4.62 1.15
CA LEU A 53 0.96 4.50 -0.21
C LEU A 53 2.18 5.40 -0.46
N GLY A 54 2.27 6.52 0.25
CA GLY A 54 3.39 7.46 0.18
C GLY A 54 4.45 7.26 1.26
N LEU A 55 4.37 6.20 2.07
CA LEU A 55 5.22 6.03 3.26
C LEU A 55 6.72 6.11 2.93
N ASP A 56 7.20 5.35 1.96
CA ASP A 56 8.59 5.25 1.54
C ASP A 56 8.93 6.12 0.31
N VAL A 57 8.07 7.07 -0.03
CA VAL A 57 8.35 8.08 -1.07
C VAL A 57 9.11 9.25 -0.44
N PRO A 58 10.18 9.75 -1.07
CA PRO A 58 10.90 10.92 -0.57
C PRO A 58 9.98 12.14 -0.36
N GLU A 59 10.24 12.93 0.68
CA GLU A 59 9.44 14.15 0.98
C GLU A 59 9.44 15.14 -0.19
N GLN A 60 10.56 15.27 -0.90
CA GLN A 60 10.66 16.11 -2.11
C GLN A 60 9.73 15.67 -3.24
N ASP A 61 9.34 14.40 -3.25
CA ASP A 61 8.41 13.80 -4.21
C ASP A 61 6.98 13.69 -3.63
N GLY A 62 6.72 14.32 -2.48
CA GLY A 62 5.41 14.40 -1.84
C GLY A 62 5.04 13.23 -0.93
N GLY A 63 6.00 12.40 -0.56
CA GLY A 63 5.81 11.28 0.36
C GLY A 63 6.19 11.60 1.80
N LEU A 64 6.27 10.57 2.65
CA LEU A 64 6.58 10.69 4.07
C LEU A 64 8.07 10.46 4.39
N GLY A 65 8.88 10.04 3.42
CA GLY A 65 10.33 9.91 3.55
C GLY A 65 10.79 8.75 4.44
N PHE A 66 9.93 7.79 4.75
CA PHE A 66 10.31 6.60 5.51
C PHE A 66 11.10 5.61 4.63
N SER A 67 11.56 4.52 5.23
CA SER A 67 12.35 3.53 4.52
C SER A 67 11.48 2.44 3.86
N GLN A 68 12.07 1.69 2.94
CA GLN A 68 11.44 0.50 2.39
C GLN A 68 11.23 -0.60 3.44
N ILE A 69 11.99 -0.60 4.54
CA ILE A 69 11.76 -1.51 5.67
C ILE A 69 10.40 -1.20 6.31
N ASP A 70 10.06 0.07 6.46
CA ASP A 70 8.78 0.50 7.03
C ASP A 70 7.61 0.08 6.13
N SER A 71 7.75 0.22 4.81
CA SER A 71 6.78 -0.30 3.83
C SER A 71 6.69 -1.84 3.83
N SER A 72 7.77 -2.54 4.13
CA SER A 72 7.74 -4.02 4.24
C SER A 72 6.92 -4.50 5.43
N ILE A 73 6.90 -3.74 6.52
CA ILE A 73 6.07 -4.02 7.69
C ILE A 73 4.57 -3.93 7.33
N LEU A 74 4.19 -2.90 6.58
CA LEU A 74 2.83 -2.81 6.03
C LEU A 74 2.50 -4.00 5.13
N SER A 75 3.41 -4.37 4.24
CA SER A 75 3.22 -5.50 3.33
C SER A 75 3.02 -6.82 4.07
N GLU A 76 3.71 -7.03 5.21
CA GLU A 76 3.49 -8.19 6.09
C GLU A 76 2.05 -8.22 6.64
N VAL A 77 1.56 -7.09 7.15
CA VAL A 77 0.20 -6.98 7.69
C VAL A 77 -0.85 -7.18 6.60
N PHE A 78 -0.66 -6.56 5.43
CA PHE A 78 -1.55 -6.76 4.28
C PHE A 78 -1.56 -8.21 3.79
N GLY A 79 -0.41 -8.88 3.79
CA GLY A 79 -0.31 -10.31 3.47
C GLY A 79 -1.04 -11.21 4.46
N TYR A 80 -1.06 -10.84 5.74
CA TYR A 80 -1.75 -11.60 6.78
C TYR A 80 -3.29 -11.52 6.63
N TYR A 81 -3.83 -10.32 6.39
CA TYR A 81 -5.27 -10.11 6.27
C TYR A 81 -5.82 -10.32 4.86
N MET A 82 -4.97 -10.27 3.84
CA MET A 82 -5.32 -10.45 2.41
C MET A 82 -6.51 -9.59 1.93
N PRO A 83 -6.57 -8.30 2.23
CA PRO A 83 -7.67 -7.46 1.75
C PRO A 83 -7.69 -7.40 0.23
N ILE A 84 -8.89 -7.29 -0.36
CA ILE A 84 -9.05 -7.17 -1.83
C ILE A 84 -8.76 -5.73 -2.27
N VAL A 85 -7.51 -5.33 -2.16
CA VAL A 85 -7.04 -3.99 -2.56
C VAL A 85 -5.71 -4.09 -3.32
N PRO A 86 -5.43 -3.18 -4.26
CA PRO A 86 -4.22 -3.21 -5.08
C PRO A 86 -2.99 -2.65 -4.34
N PHE A 87 -2.85 -2.93 -3.03
CA PHE A 87 -1.77 -2.37 -2.21
C PHE A 87 -0.40 -2.76 -2.76
N PHE A 88 -0.16 -4.05 -2.99
CA PHE A 88 1.13 -4.54 -3.46
C PHE A 88 1.42 -4.11 -4.89
N SER A 89 0.50 -4.33 -5.84
CA SER A 89 0.72 -4.02 -7.25
C SER A 89 0.91 -2.53 -7.51
N SER A 90 0.06 -1.69 -6.93
CA SER A 90 0.08 -0.23 -7.12
C SER A 90 0.97 0.48 -6.09
N GLY A 91 0.73 0.23 -4.81
CA GLY A 91 1.36 0.96 -3.72
C GLY A 91 2.80 0.52 -3.42
N VAL A 92 3.22 -0.67 -3.85
CA VAL A 92 4.60 -1.13 -3.69
C VAL A 92 5.31 -1.17 -5.04
N VAL A 93 4.92 -2.08 -5.94
CA VAL A 93 5.70 -2.35 -7.16
C VAL A 93 5.62 -1.20 -8.17
N PHE A 94 4.43 -0.79 -8.59
CA PHE A 94 4.28 0.25 -9.61
C PHE A 94 4.84 1.61 -9.12
N LYS A 95 4.62 1.94 -7.87
CA LYS A 95 5.22 3.13 -7.23
C LYS A 95 6.74 3.13 -7.33
N GLN A 96 7.39 1.99 -7.01
CA GLN A 96 8.85 1.89 -7.12
C GLN A 96 9.34 2.02 -8.56
N LEU A 97 8.60 1.48 -9.53
CA LEU A 97 8.90 1.69 -10.96
C LEU A 97 8.84 3.18 -11.33
N LEU A 98 7.85 3.92 -10.84
CA LEU A 98 7.76 5.36 -11.06
C LEU A 98 8.89 6.15 -10.42
N LEU A 99 9.28 5.81 -9.19
CA LEU A 99 10.39 6.48 -8.49
C LEU A 99 11.72 6.32 -9.22
N HIS A 100 11.90 5.26 -9.99
CA HIS A 100 13.10 4.98 -10.77
C HIS A 100 12.92 5.26 -12.28
N SER A 101 11.78 5.82 -12.68
CA SER A 101 11.52 6.20 -14.08
C SER A 101 12.05 7.61 -14.39
N GLU A 102 11.91 8.01 -15.66
CA GLU A 102 12.20 9.38 -16.10
C GLU A 102 11.27 10.39 -15.38
N ASP A 103 11.78 11.59 -15.15
CA ASP A 103 11.10 12.64 -14.37
C ASP A 103 9.71 12.99 -14.91
N ASP A 104 9.51 12.93 -16.21
CA ASP A 104 8.21 13.20 -16.84
C ASP A 104 7.12 12.20 -16.39
N LEU A 105 7.44 10.92 -16.33
CA LEU A 105 6.51 9.87 -15.88
C LEU A 105 6.26 9.99 -14.38
N LYS A 106 7.32 10.20 -13.61
CA LYS A 106 7.24 10.40 -12.17
C LYS A 106 6.35 11.61 -11.84
N THR A 107 6.62 12.76 -12.43
CA THR A 107 5.84 13.99 -12.22
C THR A 107 4.37 13.81 -12.61
N LYS A 108 4.11 13.07 -13.67
CA LYS A 108 2.75 12.89 -14.20
C LYS A 108 1.88 11.97 -13.34
N PHE A 109 2.45 10.91 -12.78
CA PHE A 109 1.65 9.84 -12.18
C PHE A 109 1.88 9.61 -10.68
N LEU A 110 3.05 9.96 -10.13
CA LEU A 110 3.39 9.58 -8.77
C LEU A 110 2.37 10.08 -7.73
N GLN A 111 1.95 11.33 -7.81
CA GLN A 111 0.98 11.90 -6.87
C GLN A 111 -0.37 11.17 -6.91
N GLU A 112 -0.83 10.80 -8.10
CA GLU A 112 -2.09 10.07 -8.26
C GLU A 112 -2.01 8.63 -7.72
N ILE A 113 -0.83 8.03 -7.76
CA ILE A 113 -0.58 6.69 -7.19
C ILE A 113 -0.50 6.74 -5.66
N ILE A 114 0.25 7.67 -5.09
CA ILE A 114 0.44 7.74 -3.63
C ILE A 114 -0.79 8.27 -2.89
N THR A 115 -1.68 8.96 -3.58
CA THR A 115 -3.00 9.35 -3.05
C THR A 115 -4.08 8.30 -3.32
N GLY A 116 -3.76 7.25 -4.07
CA GLY A 116 -4.69 6.18 -4.43
C GLY A 116 -5.80 6.58 -5.41
N SER A 117 -5.73 7.79 -5.98
CA SER A 117 -6.70 8.27 -6.98
C SER A 117 -6.57 7.53 -8.31
N LYS A 118 -5.39 6.98 -8.58
CA LYS A 118 -5.15 6.01 -9.66
C LYS A 118 -4.52 4.74 -9.14
N ILE A 119 -4.76 3.66 -9.85
CA ILE A 119 -4.19 2.35 -9.58
C ILE A 119 -3.25 2.02 -10.74
N GLY A 120 -2.00 1.73 -10.38
CA GLY A 120 -1.00 1.27 -11.32
C GLY A 120 -0.83 -0.25 -11.27
N THR A 121 -0.42 -0.81 -12.38
CA THR A 121 -0.02 -2.21 -12.47
C THR A 121 1.15 -2.36 -13.42
N TYR A 122 1.78 -3.52 -13.40
CA TYR A 122 2.86 -3.87 -14.33
C TYR A 122 2.53 -5.19 -15.02
N ALA A 123 2.90 -5.31 -16.28
CA ALA A 123 2.76 -6.54 -17.04
C ALA A 123 4.18 -7.06 -17.37
N ILE A 124 4.51 -8.25 -16.87
CA ILE A 124 5.82 -8.88 -17.06
C ILE A 124 5.79 -9.92 -18.18
N TYR A 125 4.62 -10.53 -18.38
CA TYR A 125 4.45 -11.57 -19.39
C TYR A 125 3.63 -11.04 -20.56
N GLU A 126 4.17 -11.18 -21.74
CA GLU A 126 3.50 -11.01 -23.03
C GLU A 126 3.17 -12.38 -23.64
#